data_088521fe9031f6c6e21b5c7479aee5e5
#
_entry.id   088521fe9031f6c6e21b5c7479aee5e5
#
_cell.length_a   1.000
_cell.length_b   1.000
_cell.length_c   1.000
_cell.angle_alpha   90.00
_cell.angle_beta   90.00
_cell.angle_gamma   90.00
#
_symmetry.space_group_name_H-M   'P 1'
#
loop_
_entity.id
_entity.type
_entity.pdbx_description
1 polymer ?
#
loop_
_entity_poly.entity_id
_entity_poly.type
_entity_poly.pdbx_seq_one_letter_code
_entity_poly.pdbx_strand_id
1 'polypeptide(L)'
;MNRRLLISALAAVSVAAVGMPAFAALKVGTKVPDFTLPGFKGGKALTYSLADARKKGPVVVYFFPAAFTGGCDLEARLFAEAADDYARQGASIIGVTAGSIDRLQEFSADNARCSGKFPVAADKGAKVAKQWDSALPVGISNRTSYVIAPDGTVLYVHSEMNAQKHVELTLAAVKKWKAGKKG
;
A
#
# COMPACT_ATOMS: atom_id res chain seq x y z
N MET A 1 -55.97 -3.69 52.97
CA MET A 1 -54.49 -3.39 52.93
C MET A 1 -53.99 -3.88 51.62
N ASN A 2 -53.87 -3.01 50.59
CA ASN A 2 -53.51 -3.39 49.22
C ASN A 2 -52.05 -3.00 49.00
N ARG A 3 -51.16 -4.01 48.89
CA ARG A 3 -49.76 -3.81 48.49
C ARG A 3 -49.65 -3.81 46.92
N ARG A 4 -49.46 -2.64 46.32
CA ARG A 4 -49.18 -2.49 44.90
C ARG A 4 -47.70 -2.77 44.68
N LEU A 5 -47.42 -3.84 43.96
CA LEU A 5 -46.11 -4.16 43.43
C LEU A 5 -45.83 -3.28 42.23
N LEU A 6 -44.82 -2.39 42.34
CA LEU A 6 -44.29 -1.62 41.23
C LEU A 6 -43.20 -2.48 40.56
N ILE A 7 -43.48 -2.95 39.35
CA ILE A 7 -42.52 -3.63 38.50
C ILE A 7 -41.79 -2.56 37.68
N SER A 8 -40.54 -2.26 38.05
CA SER A 8 -39.64 -1.37 37.27
C SER A 8 -39.06 -2.16 36.11
N ALA A 9 -39.49 -1.87 34.87
CA ALA A 9 -38.90 -2.41 33.66
C ALA A 9 -37.63 -1.63 33.36
N LEU A 10 -36.43 -2.26 33.52
CA LEU A 10 -35.18 -1.75 33.02
C LEU A 10 -35.12 -2.02 31.51
N ALA A 11 -35.24 -0.96 30.71
CA ALA A 11 -34.99 -1.01 29.29
C ALA A 11 -33.48 -1.04 29.06
N ALA A 12 -32.94 -2.17 28.64
CA ALA A 12 -31.55 -2.30 28.21
C ALA A 12 -31.40 -1.64 26.83
N VAL A 13 -30.75 -0.47 26.77
CA VAL A 13 -30.36 0.18 25.51
C VAL A 13 -29.13 -0.54 24.97
N SER A 14 -29.32 -1.40 23.97
CA SER A 14 -28.24 -2.02 23.24
C SER A 14 -27.60 -0.98 22.32
N VAL A 15 -26.45 -0.45 22.70
CA VAL A 15 -25.61 0.37 21.82
C VAL A 15 -25.01 -0.55 20.76
N ALA A 16 -25.58 -0.57 19.56
CA ALA A 16 -24.97 -1.19 18.41
C ALA A 16 -23.69 -0.41 18.06
N ALA A 17 -22.55 -0.99 18.33
CA ALA A 17 -21.27 -0.47 17.86
C ALA A 17 -21.28 -0.53 16.33
N VAL A 18 -21.53 0.62 15.69
CA VAL A 18 -21.35 0.79 14.24
C VAL A 18 -19.86 0.72 14.00
N GLY A 19 -19.35 -0.49 13.68
CA GLY A 19 -17.99 -0.69 13.24
C GLY A 19 -17.75 0.17 11.99
N MET A 20 -16.88 1.16 12.08
CA MET A 20 -16.39 1.87 10.89
C MET A 20 -15.81 0.83 9.93
N PRO A 21 -16.13 0.89 8.63
CA PRO A 21 -15.51 -0.01 7.67
C PRO A 21 -14.01 0.24 7.71
N ALA A 22 -13.25 -0.70 8.27
CA ALA A 22 -11.83 -0.75 8.04
C ALA A 22 -11.66 -0.89 6.53
N PHE A 23 -10.91 0.01 5.90
CA PHE A 23 -10.56 -0.12 4.49
C PHE A 23 -9.93 -1.50 4.31
N ALA A 24 -10.66 -2.40 3.66
CA ALA A 24 -10.27 -3.79 3.55
C ALA A 24 -9.15 -3.89 2.51
N ALA A 25 -7.90 -4.01 2.94
CA ALA A 25 -6.80 -4.40 2.07
C ALA A 25 -6.91 -5.90 1.73
N LEU A 26 -6.34 -6.33 0.61
CA LEU A 26 -6.24 -7.74 0.26
C LEU A 26 -5.49 -8.52 1.36
N LYS A 27 -6.00 -9.70 1.67
CA LYS A 27 -5.44 -10.52 2.77
C LYS A 27 -4.15 -11.22 2.34
N VAL A 28 -3.27 -11.48 3.32
CA VAL A 28 -2.10 -12.35 3.14
C VAL A 28 -2.57 -13.72 2.63
N GLY A 29 -1.83 -14.28 1.66
CA GLY A 29 -2.18 -15.51 0.96
C GLY A 29 -3.05 -15.32 -0.30
N THR A 30 -3.63 -14.14 -0.52
CA THR A 30 -4.40 -13.84 -1.74
C THR A 30 -3.46 -13.72 -2.95
N LYS A 31 -3.89 -14.21 -4.11
CA LYS A 31 -3.25 -13.92 -5.40
C LYS A 31 -3.72 -12.56 -5.90
N VAL A 32 -2.75 -11.65 -6.17
CA VAL A 32 -3.09 -10.33 -6.70
C VAL A 32 -3.35 -10.38 -8.21
N PRO A 33 -4.28 -9.55 -8.72
CA PRO A 33 -4.34 -9.26 -10.15
C PRO A 33 -3.05 -8.57 -10.60
N ASP A 34 -2.50 -8.98 -11.75
CA ASP A 34 -1.39 -8.27 -12.38
C ASP A 34 -1.84 -6.93 -12.94
N PHE A 35 -0.89 -6.02 -13.08
CA PHE A 35 -1.14 -4.75 -13.74
C PHE A 35 0.05 -4.32 -14.61
N THR A 36 -0.27 -3.52 -15.62
CA THR A 36 0.70 -2.79 -16.43
C THR A 36 0.27 -1.34 -16.48
N LEU A 37 1.12 -0.44 -16.01
CA LEU A 37 0.82 0.98 -15.88
C LEU A 37 1.92 1.86 -16.47
N PRO A 38 1.57 3.02 -17.07
CA PRO A 38 2.55 4.04 -17.40
C PRO A 38 3.11 4.64 -16.11
N GLY A 39 4.38 5.02 -16.14
CA GLY A 39 5.03 5.60 -14.97
C GLY A 39 6.36 6.25 -15.30
N PHE A 40 7.10 6.59 -14.25
CA PHE A 40 8.39 7.28 -14.36
C PHE A 40 9.39 6.73 -13.35
N LYS A 41 10.67 6.74 -13.70
CA LYS A 41 11.78 6.52 -12.79
C LYS A 41 12.89 7.53 -13.10
N GLY A 42 13.27 8.35 -12.12
CA GLY A 42 14.28 9.39 -12.31
C GLY A 42 13.92 10.35 -13.46
N GLY A 43 12.66 10.73 -13.59
CA GLY A 43 12.16 11.61 -14.65
C GLY A 43 11.99 10.94 -16.02
N LYS A 44 12.42 9.70 -16.20
CA LYS A 44 12.30 8.97 -17.48
C LYS A 44 11.00 8.17 -17.51
N ALA A 45 10.23 8.32 -18.58
CA ALA A 45 9.00 7.57 -18.79
C ALA A 45 9.29 6.07 -18.98
N LEU A 46 8.40 5.24 -18.48
CA LEU A 46 8.43 3.79 -18.64
C LEU A 46 7.01 3.20 -18.60
N THR A 47 6.88 1.97 -19.05
CA THR A 47 5.72 1.13 -18.78
C THR A 47 6.14 0.08 -17.75
N TYR A 48 5.48 0.06 -16.60
CA TYR A 48 5.77 -0.88 -15.52
C TYR A 48 4.82 -2.07 -15.58
N SER A 49 5.38 -3.28 -15.63
CA SER A 49 4.66 -4.55 -15.55
C SER A 49 4.98 -5.24 -14.23
N LEU A 50 3.96 -5.48 -13.40
CA LEU A 50 4.12 -6.23 -12.16
C LEU A 50 4.55 -7.67 -12.44
N ALA A 51 3.98 -8.31 -13.47
CA ALA A 51 4.34 -9.67 -13.87
C ALA A 51 5.83 -9.79 -14.18
N ASP A 52 6.41 -8.82 -14.90
CA ASP A 52 7.85 -8.85 -15.23
C ASP A 52 8.74 -8.53 -14.03
N ALA A 53 8.30 -7.63 -13.18
CA ALA A 53 9.02 -7.31 -11.94
C ALA A 53 9.11 -8.53 -11.00
N ARG A 54 8.00 -9.27 -10.84
CA ARG A 54 7.92 -10.48 -9.99
C ARG A 54 8.84 -11.62 -10.45
N LYS A 55 9.18 -11.70 -11.74
CA LYS A 55 10.15 -12.68 -12.26
C LYS A 55 11.55 -12.52 -11.67
N LYS A 56 11.87 -11.32 -11.18
CA LYS A 56 13.18 -10.97 -10.62
C LYS A 56 13.25 -11.16 -9.10
N GLY A 57 12.11 -11.26 -8.42
CA GLY A 57 12.02 -11.38 -6.98
C GLY A 57 10.72 -10.80 -6.41
N PRO A 58 10.61 -10.69 -5.08
CA PRO A 58 9.45 -10.07 -4.47
C PRO A 58 9.36 -8.59 -4.82
N VAL A 59 8.13 -8.08 -4.89
CA VAL A 59 7.85 -6.69 -5.20
C VAL A 59 7.11 -6.04 -4.04
N VAL A 60 7.60 -4.90 -3.59
CA VAL A 60 6.86 -4.01 -2.70
C VAL A 60 6.05 -3.06 -3.56
N VAL A 61 4.73 -3.16 -3.49
CA VAL A 61 3.79 -2.25 -4.14
C VAL A 61 3.19 -1.36 -3.05
N TYR A 62 3.50 -0.05 -3.06
CA TYR A 62 2.86 0.86 -2.13
C TYR A 62 1.93 1.82 -2.87
N PHE A 63 0.67 1.84 -2.44
CA PHE A 63 -0.33 2.81 -2.88
C PHE A 63 -0.24 4.06 -2.01
N PHE A 64 -0.30 5.22 -2.64
CA PHE A 64 -0.28 6.50 -1.93
C PHE A 64 -1.30 7.49 -2.53
N PRO A 65 -1.91 8.38 -1.71
CA PRO A 65 -3.00 9.24 -2.16
C PRO A 65 -2.63 10.20 -3.28
N ALA A 66 -1.55 10.96 -3.15
CA ALA A 66 -1.15 11.95 -4.15
C ALA A 66 0.31 12.36 -4.00
N ALA A 67 1.00 12.56 -5.13
CA ALA A 67 2.33 13.15 -5.17
C ALA A 67 2.31 14.59 -4.62
N PHE A 68 3.43 15.02 -4.04
CA PHE A 68 3.64 16.35 -3.45
C PHE A 68 2.69 16.67 -2.30
N THR A 69 2.41 15.69 -1.45
CA THR A 69 1.73 15.88 -0.16
C THR A 69 2.63 15.37 0.97
N GLY A 70 2.69 16.08 2.11
CA GLY A 70 3.71 15.88 3.14
C GLY A 70 3.91 14.42 3.58
N GLY A 71 2.82 13.67 3.82
CA GLY A 71 2.93 12.26 4.22
C GLY A 71 3.40 11.34 3.09
N CYS A 72 3.01 11.63 1.83
CA CYS A 72 3.46 10.85 0.66
C CYS A 72 4.90 11.18 0.28
N ASP A 73 5.31 12.43 0.44
CA ASP A 73 6.70 12.87 0.23
C ASP A 73 7.63 12.18 1.22
N LEU A 74 7.24 12.12 2.50
CA LEU A 74 7.98 11.40 3.53
C LEU A 74 8.09 9.90 3.21
N GLU A 75 6.99 9.27 2.83
CA GLU A 75 6.97 7.84 2.50
C GLU A 75 7.87 7.52 1.31
N ALA A 76 7.80 8.32 0.23
CA ALA A 76 8.64 8.15 -0.94
C ALA A 76 10.13 8.31 -0.60
N ARG A 77 10.48 9.31 0.25
CA ARG A 77 11.85 9.49 0.74
C ARG A 77 12.34 8.30 1.54
N LEU A 78 11.56 7.82 2.49
CA LEU A 78 11.94 6.68 3.33
C LEU A 78 12.12 5.40 2.50
N PHE A 79 11.27 5.16 1.48
CA PHE A 79 11.49 4.07 0.53
C PHE A 79 12.75 4.27 -0.31
N ALA A 80 13.08 5.51 -0.70
CA ALA A 80 14.30 5.81 -1.46
C ALA A 80 15.56 5.57 -0.62
N GLU A 81 15.55 6.00 0.65
CA GLU A 81 16.63 5.73 1.62
C GLU A 81 16.84 4.23 1.85
N ALA A 82 15.77 3.44 1.89
CA ALA A 82 15.81 2.00 2.08
C ALA A 82 15.96 1.19 0.79
N ALA A 83 15.98 1.81 -0.40
CA ALA A 83 15.93 1.10 -1.68
C ALA A 83 17.07 0.09 -1.87
N ASP A 84 18.28 0.44 -1.42
CA ASP A 84 19.43 -0.45 -1.51
C ASP A 84 19.31 -1.65 -0.55
N ASP A 85 18.61 -1.48 0.58
CA ASP A 85 18.30 -2.58 1.50
C ASP A 85 17.33 -3.59 0.86
N TYR A 86 16.29 -3.12 0.19
CA TYR A 86 15.38 -3.98 -0.56
C TYR A 86 16.12 -4.70 -1.70
N ALA A 87 16.96 -4.00 -2.46
CA ALA A 87 17.75 -4.59 -3.53
C ALA A 87 18.68 -5.70 -3.02
N ARG A 88 19.35 -5.51 -1.86
CA ARG A 88 20.16 -6.56 -1.22
C ARG A 88 19.35 -7.81 -0.82
N GLN A 89 18.06 -7.66 -0.60
CA GLN A 89 17.16 -8.79 -0.37
C GLN A 89 16.63 -9.40 -1.69
N GLY A 90 16.94 -8.82 -2.84
CA GLY A 90 16.42 -9.24 -4.15
C GLY A 90 15.00 -8.75 -4.41
N ALA A 91 14.53 -7.75 -3.65
CA ALA A 91 13.22 -7.15 -3.83
C ALA A 91 13.29 -5.84 -4.61
N SER A 92 12.21 -5.50 -5.29
CA SER A 92 12.01 -4.21 -5.95
C SER A 92 10.84 -3.44 -5.33
N ILE A 93 10.79 -2.11 -5.59
CA ILE A 93 9.77 -1.21 -5.07
C ILE A 93 9.07 -0.54 -6.26
N ILE A 94 7.75 -0.32 -6.13
CA ILE A 94 6.94 0.50 -7.02
C ILE A 94 5.93 1.30 -6.21
N GLY A 95 5.88 2.62 -6.41
CA GLY A 95 4.79 3.47 -5.92
C GLY A 95 3.66 3.54 -6.94
N VAL A 96 2.42 3.46 -6.50
CA VAL A 96 1.23 3.54 -7.37
C VAL A 96 0.26 4.58 -6.82
N THR A 97 -0.16 5.53 -7.65
CA THR A 97 -1.14 6.54 -7.25
C THR A 97 -2.14 6.84 -8.35
N ALA A 98 -3.36 7.18 -7.94
CA ALA A 98 -4.39 7.73 -8.81
C ALA A 98 -4.49 9.27 -8.69
N GLY A 99 -3.82 9.87 -7.69
CA GLY A 99 -3.80 11.32 -7.44
C GLY A 99 -2.53 12.00 -7.95
N SER A 100 -2.67 13.22 -8.47
CA SER A 100 -1.55 14.06 -8.99
C SER A 100 -0.67 13.33 -10.03
N ILE A 101 -1.29 12.56 -10.91
CA ILE A 101 -0.59 11.71 -11.88
C ILE A 101 0.20 12.51 -12.94
N ASP A 102 -0.20 13.73 -13.20
CA ASP A 102 0.45 14.71 -14.09
C ASP A 102 1.82 15.18 -13.59
N ARG A 103 2.08 15.04 -12.28
CA ARG A 103 3.34 15.44 -11.64
C ARG A 103 4.28 14.29 -11.31
N LEU A 104 3.97 13.05 -11.70
CA LEU A 104 4.78 11.87 -11.35
C LEU A 104 6.17 11.87 -11.98
N GLN A 105 6.33 12.51 -13.15
CA GLN A 105 7.66 12.67 -13.77
C GLN A 105 8.60 13.43 -12.84
N GLU A 106 8.19 14.60 -12.40
CA GLU A 106 8.93 15.42 -11.44
C GLU A 106 9.15 14.69 -10.12
N PHE A 107 8.07 14.11 -9.55
CA PHE A 107 8.11 13.37 -8.29
C PHE A 107 9.13 12.23 -8.29
N SER A 108 9.24 11.50 -9.42
CA SER A 108 10.16 10.37 -9.55
C SER A 108 11.63 10.77 -9.55
N ALA A 109 11.94 12.00 -10.00
CA ALA A 109 13.30 12.53 -10.10
C ALA A 109 13.73 13.30 -8.85
N ASP A 110 12.78 13.83 -8.09
CA ASP A 110 13.03 14.73 -6.97
C ASP A 110 13.83 14.06 -5.85
N ASN A 111 14.99 14.66 -5.52
CA ASN A 111 15.93 14.13 -4.52
C ASN A 111 15.37 14.12 -3.09
N ALA A 112 14.39 14.96 -2.78
CA ALA A 112 13.71 14.96 -1.48
C ALA A 112 12.62 13.87 -1.39
N ARG A 113 12.39 13.08 -2.45
CA ARG A 113 11.32 12.07 -2.58
C ARG A 113 11.84 10.74 -3.10
N CYS A 114 11.54 10.39 -4.36
CA CYS A 114 11.94 9.10 -4.93
C CYS A 114 13.43 9.02 -5.29
N SER A 115 14.11 10.14 -5.51
CA SER A 115 15.53 10.23 -5.85
C SER A 115 15.94 9.33 -7.04
N GLY A 116 15.03 9.05 -7.97
CA GLY A 116 15.26 8.12 -9.07
C GLY A 116 15.51 6.66 -8.65
N LYS A 117 15.36 6.31 -7.37
CA LYS A 117 15.70 4.97 -6.86
C LYS A 117 14.74 3.88 -7.31
N PHE A 118 13.45 4.18 -7.43
CA PHE A 118 12.41 3.24 -7.85
C PHE A 118 11.37 3.92 -8.75
N PRO A 119 10.58 3.16 -9.53
CA PRO A 119 9.52 3.73 -10.36
C PRO A 119 8.29 4.15 -9.55
N VAL A 120 7.56 5.13 -10.08
CA VAL A 120 6.20 5.48 -9.67
C VAL A 120 5.26 5.40 -10.87
N ALA A 121 4.06 4.86 -10.67
CA ALA A 121 3.10 4.57 -11.74
C ALA A 121 1.77 5.30 -11.55
N ALA A 122 1.18 5.70 -12.69
CA ALA A 122 -0.09 6.42 -12.78
C ALA A 122 -1.25 5.42 -12.94
N ASP A 123 -2.07 5.26 -11.90
CA ASP A 123 -3.30 4.46 -11.91
C ASP A 123 -4.52 5.33 -12.20
N LYS A 124 -4.65 5.79 -13.45
CA LYS A 124 -5.75 6.68 -13.86
C LYS A 124 -7.11 6.08 -13.53
N GLY A 125 -7.87 6.78 -12.70
CA GLY A 125 -9.21 6.35 -12.25
C GLY A 125 -9.20 5.30 -11.15
N ALA A 126 -8.05 5.08 -10.49
CA ALA A 126 -7.86 4.15 -9.38
C ALA A 126 -8.30 2.71 -9.72
N LYS A 127 -8.04 2.25 -10.93
CA LYS A 127 -8.50 0.92 -11.40
C LYS A 127 -7.77 -0.20 -10.66
N VAL A 128 -6.44 -0.11 -10.56
CA VAL A 128 -5.61 -1.09 -9.84
C VAL A 128 -5.86 -0.97 -8.34
N ALA A 129 -5.90 0.25 -7.81
CA ALA A 129 -6.17 0.47 -6.39
C ALA A 129 -7.52 -0.13 -5.96
N LYS A 130 -8.58 -0.03 -6.79
CA LYS A 130 -9.89 -0.67 -6.54
C LYS A 130 -9.80 -2.20 -6.54
N GLN A 131 -9.07 -2.79 -7.48
CA GLN A 131 -8.89 -4.24 -7.55
C GLN A 131 -8.07 -4.79 -6.37
N TRP A 132 -7.28 -3.94 -5.74
CA TRP A 132 -6.41 -4.29 -4.61
C TRP A 132 -6.98 -3.81 -3.26
N ASP A 133 -8.25 -3.44 -3.20
CA ASP A 133 -8.89 -2.87 -2.00
C ASP A 133 -8.08 -1.71 -1.37
N SER A 134 -7.42 -0.93 -2.23
CA SER A 134 -6.53 0.17 -1.86
C SER A 134 -7.00 1.53 -2.39
N ALA A 135 -8.29 1.66 -2.68
CA ALA A 135 -8.91 2.89 -3.13
C ALA A 135 -9.81 3.51 -2.06
N LEU A 136 -9.81 4.84 -2.01
CA LEU A 136 -10.80 5.62 -1.27
C LEU A 136 -12.06 5.82 -2.12
N PRO A 137 -13.24 6.05 -1.51
CA PRO A 137 -14.49 6.30 -2.25
C PRO A 137 -14.42 7.46 -3.25
N VAL A 138 -13.55 8.44 -2.99
CA VAL A 138 -13.32 9.61 -3.87
C VAL A 138 -12.49 9.31 -5.11
N GLY A 139 -12.12 8.04 -5.35
CA GLY A 139 -11.40 7.62 -6.57
C GLY A 139 -9.90 7.89 -6.58
N ILE A 140 -9.29 8.04 -5.41
CA ILE A 140 -7.84 8.09 -5.22
C ILE A 140 -7.36 6.86 -4.45
N SER A 141 -6.06 6.58 -4.47
CA SER A 141 -5.48 5.51 -3.66
C SER A 141 -5.53 5.88 -2.17
N ASN A 142 -5.69 4.88 -1.30
CA ASN A 142 -5.38 5.03 0.12
C ASN A 142 -3.87 4.86 0.36
N ARG A 143 -3.44 4.78 1.64
CA ARG A 143 -2.07 4.44 2.00
C ARG A 143 -2.02 2.98 2.42
N THR A 144 -1.61 2.11 1.48
CA THR A 144 -1.48 0.67 1.71
C THR A 144 -0.25 0.13 0.98
N SER A 145 0.57 -0.64 1.68
CA SER A 145 1.74 -1.30 1.10
C SER A 145 1.62 -2.81 1.17
N TYR A 146 1.95 -3.47 0.08
CA TYR A 146 1.96 -4.91 -0.07
C TYR A 146 3.37 -5.41 -0.35
N VAL A 147 3.70 -6.60 0.15
CA VAL A 147 4.85 -7.39 -0.33
C VAL A 147 4.29 -8.57 -1.13
N ILE A 148 4.64 -8.64 -2.41
CA ILE A 148 4.14 -9.64 -3.34
C ILE A 148 5.24 -10.63 -3.68
N ALA A 149 4.98 -11.92 -3.51
CA ALA A 149 5.89 -13.00 -3.90
C ALA A 149 6.03 -13.10 -5.44
N PRO A 150 7.08 -13.76 -5.95
CA PRO A 150 7.24 -14.03 -7.38
C PRO A 150 6.04 -14.74 -8.03
N ASP A 151 5.33 -15.56 -7.27
CA ASP A 151 4.14 -16.29 -7.74
C ASP A 151 2.83 -15.46 -7.66
N GLY A 152 2.92 -14.19 -7.23
CA GLY A 152 1.78 -13.27 -7.10
C GLY A 152 1.02 -13.35 -5.78
N THR A 153 1.50 -14.12 -4.81
CA THR A 153 0.85 -14.19 -3.49
C THR A 153 1.21 -13.00 -2.62
N VAL A 154 0.23 -12.42 -1.92
CA VAL A 154 0.46 -11.41 -0.88
C VAL A 154 1.17 -12.05 0.30
N LEU A 155 2.41 -11.67 0.54
CA LEU A 155 3.22 -12.10 1.69
C LEU A 155 2.95 -11.26 2.93
N TYR A 156 2.65 -9.99 2.72
CA TYR A 156 2.41 -9.01 3.78
C TYR A 156 1.59 -7.84 3.25
N VAL A 157 0.81 -7.25 4.14
CA VAL A 157 0.06 -6.01 3.86
C VAL A 157 0.08 -5.12 5.09
N HIS A 158 0.19 -3.81 4.86
CA HIS A 158 0.11 -2.77 5.87
C HIS A 158 -0.71 -1.60 5.35
N SER A 159 -1.71 -1.16 6.11
CA SER A 159 -2.63 -0.10 5.73
C SER A 159 -2.88 0.82 6.92
N GLU A 160 -2.18 1.93 6.97
CA GLU A 160 -2.33 3.01 7.96
C GLU A 160 -1.69 4.31 7.46
N MET A 161 -1.81 5.41 8.22
CA MET A 161 -1.29 6.72 7.79
C MET A 161 0.19 6.94 8.12
N ASN A 162 0.82 6.15 9.00
CA ASN A 162 2.22 6.31 9.40
C ASN A 162 3.18 5.81 8.32
N ALA A 163 3.82 6.73 7.60
CA ALA A 163 4.75 6.44 6.50
C ALA A 163 5.94 5.54 6.88
N GLN A 164 6.50 5.71 8.08
CA GLN A 164 7.67 4.94 8.54
C GLN A 164 7.34 3.45 8.67
N LYS A 165 6.15 3.12 9.20
CA LYS A 165 5.72 1.74 9.37
C LYS A 165 5.61 0.97 8.06
N HIS A 166 5.25 1.64 6.96
CA HIS A 166 5.21 1.02 5.64
C HIS A 166 6.58 0.49 5.22
N VAL A 167 7.63 1.27 5.41
CA VAL A 167 9.01 0.87 5.04
C VAL A 167 9.56 -0.20 5.98
N GLU A 168 9.46 0.03 7.30
CA GLU A 168 9.98 -0.91 8.32
C GLU A 168 9.38 -2.31 8.17
N LEU A 169 8.04 -2.38 8.09
CA LEU A 169 7.33 -3.65 8.12
C LEU A 169 7.41 -4.41 6.79
N THR A 170 7.37 -3.70 5.65
CA THR A 170 7.55 -4.36 4.35
C THR A 170 8.99 -4.85 4.15
N LEU A 171 10.01 -4.12 4.63
CA LEU A 171 11.38 -4.60 4.60
C LEU A 171 11.58 -5.84 5.51
N ALA A 172 10.98 -5.84 6.71
CA ALA A 172 10.99 -7.00 7.59
C ALA A 172 10.32 -8.22 6.93
N ALA A 173 9.20 -8.04 6.24
CA ALA A 173 8.51 -9.11 5.51
C ALA A 173 9.36 -9.67 4.37
N VAL A 174 10.04 -8.81 3.60
CA VAL A 174 10.97 -9.24 2.54
C VAL A 174 12.13 -10.04 3.11
N LYS A 175 12.74 -9.58 4.21
CA LYS A 175 13.82 -10.31 4.90
C LYS A 175 13.35 -11.69 5.38
N LYS A 176 12.16 -11.78 5.99
CA LYS A 176 11.55 -13.03 6.44
C LYS A 176 11.34 -14.01 5.27
N TRP A 177 10.79 -13.52 4.16
CA TRP A 177 10.59 -14.34 2.96
C TRP A 177 11.92 -14.89 2.41
N LYS A 178 12.97 -14.05 2.33
CA LYS A 178 14.30 -14.49 1.88
C LYS A 178 14.91 -15.53 2.80
N ALA A 179 14.77 -15.38 4.11
CA ALA A 179 15.28 -16.35 5.09
C ALA A 179 14.58 -17.70 4.94
N GLY A 180 13.27 -17.73 4.71
CA GLY A 180 12.50 -18.98 4.49
C GLY A 180 12.79 -19.70 3.17
N LYS A 181 13.52 -19.08 2.23
CA LYS A 181 13.98 -19.74 0.99
C LYS A 181 15.37 -20.38 1.08
N LYS A 182 16.09 -20.15 2.18
CA LYS A 182 17.44 -20.69 2.39
C LYS A 182 17.46 -22.01 3.16
N GLY A 183 16.33 -22.47 3.65
CA GLY A 183 16.09 -23.78 4.27
C GLY A 183 15.34 -24.68 3.32
#